data_53367a2dc21a40cff2555e415ea233b2
#
_entry.id   53367a2dc21a40cff2555e415ea233b2
#
_cell.length_a   1.000
_cell.length_b   1.000
_cell.length_c   1.000
_cell.angle_alpha   90.00
_cell.angle_beta   90.00
_cell.angle_gamma   90.00
#
_symmetry.space_group_name_H-M   'P 1'
#
loop_
_entity.id
_entity.type
_entity.pdbx_description
1 polymer ?
#
loop_
_entity_poly.entity_id
_entity_poly.type
_entity_poly.pdbx_seq_one_letter_code
_entity_poly.pdbx_strand_id
1 'polypeptide(L)'
;MFGMTKDIGIDLGTANTLVYMRGKGIIIREPSVVAVDKKLQCVRYVGQEAKDVIGRTPGSIVAVRPLKDGVIADFDMTSSMLEQFIKKALRGRGKARVIICIPSGVTEVERRAVKEAAQNAGAKRVSIIEEPMAAAIGAGFPVAVRQRSTMF
;
A
#
# COMPACT_ATOMS: atom_id res chain seq x y z
N MET A 1 17.72 6.05 -22.84
CA MET A 1 16.30 5.62 -22.94
C MET A 1 15.57 6.11 -21.69
N PHE A 2 14.70 7.08 -21.86
CA PHE A 2 13.90 7.58 -20.73
C PHE A 2 12.86 6.52 -20.36
N GLY A 3 13.04 5.91 -19.20
CA GLY A 3 12.06 4.95 -18.69
C GLY A 3 10.71 5.65 -18.50
N MET A 4 9.66 5.13 -19.13
CA MET A 4 8.30 5.65 -18.98
C MET A 4 7.89 5.57 -17.50
N THR A 5 7.40 6.69 -16.97
CA THR A 5 6.84 6.73 -15.62
C THR A 5 5.58 5.88 -15.58
N LYS A 6 5.53 4.92 -14.68
CA LYS A 6 4.35 4.06 -14.48
C LYS A 6 3.34 4.75 -13.58
N ASP A 7 2.06 4.60 -13.89
CA ASP A 7 0.96 5.07 -13.05
C ASP A 7 0.38 3.87 -12.28
N ILE A 8 0.42 3.94 -10.97
CA ILE A 8 0.02 2.86 -10.07
C ILE A 8 -1.04 3.38 -9.10
N GLY A 9 -2.13 2.64 -8.98
CA GLY A 9 -3.13 2.83 -7.93
C GLY A 9 -3.05 1.70 -6.91
N ILE A 10 -3.12 2.03 -5.63
CA ILE A 10 -3.08 1.06 -4.55
C ILE A 10 -4.29 1.25 -3.65
N ASP A 11 -5.02 0.18 -3.42
CA ASP A 11 -6.10 0.12 -2.44
C ASP A 11 -5.66 -0.72 -1.25
N LEU A 12 -5.41 -0.06 -0.11
CA LEU A 12 -5.06 -0.71 1.14
C LEU A 12 -6.34 -1.15 1.87
N GLY A 13 -6.86 -2.31 1.50
CA GLY A 13 -8.02 -2.88 2.14
C GLY A 13 -7.71 -3.67 3.40
N THR A 14 -8.69 -3.83 4.28
CA THR A 14 -8.57 -4.63 5.51
C THR A 14 -8.23 -6.09 5.22
N ALA A 15 -8.91 -6.71 4.26
CA ALA A 15 -8.72 -8.11 3.90
C ALA A 15 -7.65 -8.27 2.80
N ASN A 16 -7.72 -7.46 1.76
CA ASN A 16 -6.85 -7.55 0.60
C ASN A 16 -6.32 -6.19 0.18
N THR A 17 -5.10 -6.20 -0.33
CA THR A 17 -4.50 -5.07 -1.02
C THR A 17 -4.55 -5.30 -2.51
N LEU A 18 -5.02 -4.32 -3.24
CA LEU A 18 -5.06 -4.31 -4.70
C LEU A 18 -4.05 -3.32 -5.24
N VAL A 19 -3.30 -3.73 -6.26
CA VAL A 19 -2.42 -2.84 -7.00
C VAL A 19 -2.82 -2.84 -8.46
N TYR A 20 -3.18 -1.68 -8.95
CA TYR A 20 -3.55 -1.43 -10.34
C TYR A 20 -2.40 -0.72 -11.05
N MET A 21 -2.12 -1.10 -12.26
CA MET A 21 -1.16 -0.40 -13.12
C MET A 21 -1.86 0.02 -14.42
N ARG A 22 -1.73 1.30 -14.76
CA ARG A 22 -2.30 1.83 -16.00
C ARG A 22 -1.81 1.05 -17.21
N GLY A 23 -2.73 0.60 -18.05
CA GLY A 23 -2.44 -0.20 -19.23
C GLY A 23 -2.31 -1.70 -18.99
N LYS A 24 -2.27 -2.15 -17.74
CA LYS A 24 -2.18 -3.58 -17.39
C LYS A 24 -3.33 -4.07 -16.50
N GLY A 25 -4.10 -3.17 -15.90
CA GLY A 25 -5.18 -3.54 -14.97
C GLY A 25 -4.67 -3.86 -13.57
N ILE A 26 -5.39 -4.70 -12.84
CA ILE A 26 -5.01 -5.16 -11.51
C ILE A 26 -3.88 -6.18 -11.65
N ILE A 27 -2.69 -5.82 -11.17
CA ILE A 27 -1.48 -6.67 -11.27
C ILE A 27 -1.16 -7.39 -9.97
N ILE A 28 -1.67 -6.92 -8.84
CA ILE A 28 -1.51 -7.56 -7.53
C ILE A 28 -2.88 -7.55 -6.84
N ARG A 29 -3.27 -8.72 -6.37
CA ARG A 29 -4.41 -8.92 -5.48
C ARG A 29 -3.97 -9.92 -4.43
N GLU A 30 -3.58 -9.42 -3.28
CA GLU A 30 -3.02 -10.24 -2.23
C GLU A 30 -3.61 -9.89 -0.86
N PRO A 31 -3.64 -10.84 0.07
CA PRO A 31 -4.11 -10.55 1.41
C PRO A 31 -3.28 -9.48 2.10
N SER A 32 -3.95 -8.59 2.84
CA SER A 32 -3.30 -7.57 3.67
C SER A 32 -2.78 -8.19 4.95
N VAL A 33 -1.73 -8.98 4.81
CA VAL A 33 -1.10 -9.69 5.91
C VAL A 33 0.42 -9.64 5.78
N VAL A 34 1.11 -9.59 6.90
CA VAL A 34 2.56 -9.70 6.98
C VAL A 34 2.96 -10.83 7.90
N ALA A 35 4.07 -11.48 7.59
CA ALA A 35 4.70 -12.44 8.46
C ALA A 35 5.93 -11.80 9.12
N VAL A 36 5.90 -11.73 10.43
CA VAL A 36 6.92 -11.05 11.24
C VAL A 36 7.76 -12.10 11.96
N ASP A 37 9.06 -11.97 11.88
CA ASP A 37 9.98 -12.73 12.71
C ASP A 37 10.10 -12.03 14.08
N LYS A 38 9.58 -12.66 15.12
CA LYS A 38 9.60 -12.10 16.48
C LYS A 38 11.01 -12.00 17.06
N LYS A 39 11.93 -12.86 16.68
CA LYS A 39 13.30 -12.82 17.18
C LYS A 39 14.08 -11.68 16.56
N LEU A 40 13.91 -11.46 15.26
CA LEU A 40 14.58 -10.41 14.51
C LEU A 40 13.77 -9.11 14.47
N GLN A 41 12.52 -9.13 14.92
CA GLN A 41 11.58 -8.00 14.89
C GLN A 41 11.48 -7.32 13.51
N CYS A 42 11.40 -8.12 12.47
CA CYS A 42 11.31 -7.64 11.10
C CYS A 42 10.22 -8.36 10.30
N VAL A 43 9.69 -7.66 9.31
CA VAL A 43 8.79 -8.25 8.32
C VAL A 43 9.60 -9.12 7.38
N ARG A 44 9.25 -10.40 7.31
CA ARG A 44 9.92 -11.38 6.43
C ARG A 44 9.18 -11.59 5.12
N TYR A 45 7.85 -11.63 5.18
CA TYR A 45 7.01 -11.89 4.03
C TYR A 45 5.77 -11.01 4.08
N VAL A 46 5.20 -10.71 2.92
CA VAL A 46 3.96 -9.94 2.80
C VAL A 46 2.99 -10.63 1.85
N GLY A 47 1.71 -10.35 2.02
CA GLY A 47 0.68 -10.82 1.11
C GLY A 47 0.52 -12.34 1.10
N GLN A 48 0.44 -12.91 -0.08
CA GLN A 48 0.23 -14.35 -0.25
C GLN A 48 1.38 -15.19 0.32
N GLU A 49 2.62 -14.74 0.16
CA GLU A 49 3.77 -15.42 0.75
C GLU A 49 3.69 -15.47 2.28
N ALA A 50 3.26 -14.37 2.91
CA ALA A 50 3.05 -14.32 4.34
C ALA A 50 1.98 -15.33 4.77
N LYS A 51 0.89 -15.43 4.03
CA LYS A 51 -0.18 -16.40 4.29
C LYS A 51 0.31 -17.84 4.14
N ASP A 52 1.13 -18.11 3.14
CA ASP A 52 1.62 -19.46 2.84
C ASP A 52 2.61 -19.99 3.89
N VAL A 53 3.43 -19.12 4.49
CA VAL A 53 4.40 -19.54 5.52
C VAL A 53 3.78 -19.69 6.91
N ILE A 54 2.61 -19.13 7.15
CA ILE A 54 1.89 -19.26 8.41
C ILE A 54 1.47 -20.73 8.59
N GLY A 55 1.92 -21.35 9.68
CA GLY A 55 1.65 -22.76 9.97
C GLY A 55 2.66 -23.75 9.38
N ARG A 56 3.64 -23.29 8.58
CA ARG A 56 4.69 -24.14 8.01
C ARG A 56 6.09 -23.87 8.56
N THR A 57 6.25 -22.77 9.29
CA THR A 57 7.53 -22.33 9.85
C THR A 57 7.57 -22.45 11.35
N PRO A 58 8.77 -22.59 11.94
CA PRO A 58 8.94 -22.62 13.40
C PRO A 58 8.32 -21.41 14.08
N GLY A 59 7.89 -21.56 15.32
CA GLY A 59 7.07 -20.64 16.10
C GLY A 59 7.58 -19.21 16.33
N SER A 60 8.66 -18.79 15.67
CA SER A 60 9.17 -17.42 15.70
C SER A 60 8.48 -16.50 14.68
N ILE A 61 7.80 -17.06 13.67
CA ILE A 61 7.11 -16.28 12.63
C ILE A 61 5.62 -16.24 12.92
N VAL A 62 5.09 -15.02 13.02
CA VAL A 62 3.68 -14.77 13.30
C VAL A 62 3.05 -13.92 12.23
N ALA A 63 1.76 -14.20 11.99
CA ALA A 63 0.94 -13.37 11.10
C ALA A 63 0.44 -12.13 11.82
N VAL A 64 0.54 -11.01 11.16
CA VAL A 64 -0.06 -9.74 11.60
C VAL A 64 -0.91 -9.17 10.48
N ARG A 65 -2.12 -8.71 10.82
CA ARG A 65 -2.97 -7.93 9.93
C ARG A 65 -2.81 -6.46 10.28
N PRO A 66 -2.11 -5.69 9.44
CA PRO A 66 -1.83 -4.29 9.75
C PRO A 66 -3.06 -3.38 9.72
N LEU A 67 -4.09 -3.79 8.96
CA LEU A 67 -5.37 -3.08 8.89
C LEU A 67 -6.46 -3.97 9.48
N LYS A 68 -7.29 -3.37 10.35
CA LYS A 68 -8.43 -4.03 10.99
C LYS A 68 -9.63 -3.09 10.98
N ASP A 69 -10.80 -3.61 10.61
CA ASP A 69 -12.06 -2.88 10.65
C ASP A 69 -12.00 -1.51 9.94
N GLY A 70 -11.32 -1.46 8.80
CA GLY A 70 -11.20 -0.24 8.01
C GLY A 70 -10.24 0.81 8.57
N VAL A 71 -9.40 0.46 9.55
CA VAL A 71 -8.40 1.35 10.13
C VAL A 71 -7.00 0.73 10.10
N ILE A 72 -5.99 1.58 10.09
CA ILE A 72 -4.62 1.14 10.24
C ILE A 72 -4.35 0.85 11.72
N ALA A 73 -4.14 -0.41 12.05
CA ALA A 73 -3.87 -0.85 13.41
C ALA A 73 -2.38 -0.82 13.76
N ASP A 74 -1.53 -1.00 12.76
CA ASP A 74 -0.07 -0.97 12.90
C ASP A 74 0.55 -0.26 11.71
N PHE A 75 1.14 0.91 11.97
CA PHE A 75 1.72 1.77 10.91
C PHE A 75 2.98 1.23 10.33
N ASP A 76 3.89 0.74 11.16
CA ASP A 76 5.18 0.24 10.70
C ASP A 76 5.00 -0.99 9.82
N MET A 77 4.09 -1.87 10.19
CA MET A 77 3.74 -3.04 9.40
C MET A 77 3.02 -2.68 8.10
N THR A 78 2.11 -1.71 8.15
CA THR A 78 1.43 -1.20 6.94
C THR A 78 2.43 -0.57 5.97
N SER A 79 3.35 0.25 6.48
CA SER A 79 4.39 0.89 5.67
C SER A 79 5.31 -0.13 5.03
N SER A 80 5.74 -1.14 5.77
CA SER A 80 6.57 -2.24 5.25
C SER A 80 5.83 -3.06 4.18
N MET A 81 4.57 -3.37 4.41
CA MET A 81 3.73 -4.07 3.45
C MET A 81 3.57 -3.28 2.15
N LEU A 82 3.23 -2.01 2.26
CA LEU A 82 3.09 -1.09 1.13
C LEU A 82 4.37 -1.00 0.31
N GLU A 83 5.50 -0.81 0.97
CA GLU A 83 6.81 -0.75 0.33
C GLU A 83 7.11 -2.02 -0.47
N GLN A 84 6.85 -3.18 0.10
CA GLN A 84 7.05 -4.46 -0.58
C GLN A 84 6.14 -4.63 -1.80
N PHE A 85 4.87 -4.25 -1.70
CA PHE A 85 3.96 -4.32 -2.84
C PHE A 85 4.35 -3.38 -3.98
N ILE A 86 4.80 -2.18 -3.67
CA ILE A 86 5.29 -1.23 -4.69
C ILE A 86 6.55 -1.77 -5.38
N LYS A 87 7.51 -2.28 -4.60
CA LYS A 87 8.72 -2.91 -5.15
C LYS A 87 8.38 -4.09 -6.06
N LYS A 88 7.45 -4.93 -5.66
CA LYS A 88 6.94 -6.05 -6.45
C LYS A 88 6.29 -5.58 -7.75
N ALA A 89 5.48 -4.54 -7.70
CA ALA A 89 4.83 -3.96 -8.88
C ALA A 89 5.83 -3.35 -9.86
N LEU A 90 6.85 -2.69 -9.38
CA LEU A 90 7.87 -2.04 -10.19
C LEU A 90 8.93 -3.02 -10.72
N ARG A 91 9.11 -4.15 -10.07
CA ARG A 91 10.15 -5.15 -10.41
C ARG A 91 11.55 -4.53 -10.53
N GLY A 92 11.88 -3.56 -9.67
CA GLY A 92 13.14 -2.85 -9.68
C GLY A 92 13.38 -1.94 -10.89
N ARG A 93 12.35 -1.68 -11.70
CA ARG A 93 12.48 -0.91 -12.95
C ARG A 93 11.62 0.35 -12.93
N GLY A 94 12.27 1.49 -13.14
CA GLY A 94 11.60 2.75 -13.41
C GLY A 94 11.12 3.48 -12.17
N LYS A 95 10.48 4.62 -12.43
CA LYS A 95 9.85 5.48 -11.44
C LYS A 95 8.34 5.43 -11.60
N ALA A 96 7.60 5.59 -10.52
CA ALA A 96 6.15 5.56 -10.55
C ALA A 96 5.54 6.81 -9.97
N ARG A 97 4.37 7.17 -10.50
CA ARG A 97 3.40 8.01 -9.82
C ARG A 97 2.41 7.08 -9.15
N VAL A 98 2.23 7.24 -7.86
CA VAL A 98 1.41 6.33 -7.06
C VAL A 98 0.27 7.08 -6.40
N ILE A 99 -0.93 6.57 -6.56
CA ILE A 99 -2.11 7.01 -5.82
C ILE A 99 -2.44 5.92 -4.82
N ILE A 100 -2.51 6.28 -3.55
CA ILE A 100 -2.80 5.33 -2.48
C ILE A 100 -4.15 5.68 -1.86
N CYS A 101 -5.06 4.72 -1.90
CA CYS A 101 -6.33 4.79 -1.20
C CYS A 101 -6.15 4.24 0.21
N ILE A 102 -6.45 5.06 1.20
CA ILE A 102 -6.34 4.73 2.62
C ILE A 102 -7.70 4.84 3.31
N PRO A 103 -7.89 4.16 4.45
CA PRO A 103 -9.07 4.36 5.27
C PRO A 103 -9.24 5.82 5.70
N SER A 104 -10.48 6.25 5.93
CA SER A 104 -10.78 7.56 6.49
C SER A 104 -10.30 7.68 7.94
N GLY A 105 -10.04 8.90 8.39
CA GLY A 105 -9.62 9.15 9.78
C GLY A 105 -8.13 8.98 10.04
N VAL A 106 -7.31 8.82 9.01
CA VAL A 106 -5.86 8.75 9.13
C VAL A 106 -5.29 10.14 9.48
N THR A 107 -4.40 10.19 10.46
CA THR A 107 -3.76 11.44 10.90
C THR A 107 -2.73 11.94 9.88
N GLU A 108 -2.32 13.21 10.01
CA GLU A 108 -1.27 13.78 9.15
C GLU A 108 0.07 13.05 9.28
N VAL A 109 0.42 12.63 10.49
CA VAL A 109 1.65 11.86 10.75
C VAL A 109 1.60 10.51 10.03
N GLU A 110 0.46 9.87 10.06
CA GLU A 110 0.21 8.60 9.40
C GLU A 110 0.23 8.72 7.88
N ARG A 111 -0.37 9.76 7.33
CA ARG A 111 -0.29 10.07 5.88
C ARG A 111 1.15 10.27 5.43
N ARG A 112 1.93 10.99 6.23
CA ARG A 112 3.35 11.22 5.95
C ARG A 112 4.14 9.92 5.93
N ALA A 113 3.90 9.03 6.90
CA ALA A 113 4.55 7.72 6.97
C ALA A 113 4.24 6.85 5.75
N VAL A 114 2.98 6.83 5.32
CA VAL A 114 2.56 6.11 4.10
C VAL A 114 3.23 6.70 2.86
N LYS A 115 3.30 8.01 2.76
CA LYS A 115 3.95 8.70 1.66
C LYS A 115 5.45 8.39 1.60
N GLU A 116 6.13 8.44 2.72
CA GLU A 116 7.55 8.12 2.82
C GLU A 116 7.83 6.66 2.45
N ALA A 117 7.01 5.72 2.91
CA ALA A 117 7.13 4.32 2.53
C ALA A 117 7.02 4.11 1.02
N ALA A 118 6.07 4.77 0.38
CA ALA A 118 5.92 4.71 -1.07
C ALA A 118 7.12 5.33 -1.81
N GLN A 119 7.64 6.44 -1.33
CA GLN A 119 8.83 7.09 -1.89
C GLN A 119 10.07 6.21 -1.76
N ASN A 120 10.25 5.57 -0.61
CA ASN A 120 11.34 4.62 -0.37
C ASN A 120 11.28 3.40 -1.30
N ALA A 121 10.08 3.02 -1.71
CA ALA A 121 9.88 1.91 -2.64
C ALA A 121 10.10 2.27 -4.12
N GLY A 122 10.31 3.54 -4.45
CA GLY A 122 10.57 4.02 -5.80
C GLY A 122 9.48 4.92 -6.40
N ALA A 123 8.48 5.32 -5.61
CA ALA A 123 7.48 6.28 -6.08
C ALA A 123 8.09 7.68 -6.21
N LYS A 124 7.99 8.26 -7.40
CA LYS A 124 8.44 9.63 -7.67
C LYS A 124 7.44 10.68 -7.17
N ARG A 125 6.15 10.39 -7.33
CA ARG A 125 5.04 11.20 -6.84
C ARG A 125 4.06 10.31 -6.11
N VAL A 126 3.59 10.76 -4.98
CA VAL A 126 2.60 10.06 -4.18
C VAL A 126 1.43 10.98 -3.88
N SER A 127 0.25 10.53 -4.21
CA SER A 127 -1.02 11.15 -3.82
C SER A 127 -1.78 10.19 -2.94
N ILE A 128 -2.37 10.70 -1.88
CA ILE A 128 -3.16 9.91 -0.93
C ILE A 128 -4.60 10.37 -1.01
N ILE A 129 -5.51 9.43 -1.18
CA ILE A 129 -6.96 9.68 -1.17
C ILE A 129 -7.64 8.80 -0.14
N GLU A 130 -8.72 9.28 0.42
CA GLU A 130 -9.54 8.49 1.35
C GLU A 130 -10.52 7.59 0.59
N GLU A 131 -10.85 6.42 1.16
CA GLU A 131 -11.71 5.42 0.55
C GLU A 131 -13.05 5.97 0.02
N PRO A 132 -13.79 6.81 0.74
CA PRO A 132 -15.06 7.35 0.23
C PRO A 132 -14.88 8.17 -1.05
N MET A 133 -13.79 8.93 -1.16
CA MET A 133 -13.46 9.72 -2.35
C MET A 133 -13.09 8.81 -3.53
N ALA A 134 -12.31 7.78 -3.28
CA ALA A 134 -11.94 6.80 -4.29
C ALA A 134 -13.16 6.05 -4.84
N ALA A 135 -14.08 5.65 -3.97
CA ALA A 135 -15.33 5.01 -4.36
C ALA A 135 -16.21 5.93 -5.20
N ALA A 136 -16.33 7.20 -4.84
CA ALA A 136 -17.09 8.19 -5.62
C ALA A 136 -16.52 8.38 -7.02
N ILE A 137 -15.20 8.50 -7.16
CA ILE A 137 -14.51 8.61 -8.46
C ILE A 137 -14.74 7.34 -9.29
N GLY A 138 -14.60 6.17 -8.70
CA GLY A 138 -14.78 4.88 -9.36
C GLY A 138 -16.23 4.65 -9.84
N ALA A 139 -17.22 5.20 -9.13
CA ALA A 139 -18.63 5.14 -9.52
C ALA A 139 -19.02 6.20 -10.58
N GLY A 140 -18.09 7.04 -11.02
CA GLY A 140 -18.32 8.04 -12.05
C GLY A 140 -19.02 9.31 -11.54
N PHE A 141 -19.11 9.53 -10.22
CA PHE A 141 -19.63 10.78 -9.70
C PHE A 141 -18.68 11.94 -10.02
N PRO A 142 -19.21 13.09 -10.46
CA PRO A 142 -18.38 14.27 -10.67
C PRO A 142 -17.91 14.81 -9.32
N VAL A 143 -16.72 14.43 -8.94
CA VAL A 143 -16.07 14.96 -7.75
C VAL A 143 -15.19 16.11 -8.19
N ALA A 144 -15.54 17.33 -7.77
CA ALA A 144 -14.62 18.45 -7.87
C ALA A 144 -13.44 18.15 -6.94
N VAL A 145 -12.35 17.71 -7.53
CA VAL A 145 -11.09 17.59 -6.80
C VAL A 145 -10.63 19.01 -6.48
N ARG A 146 -11.11 19.55 -5.37
CA ARG A 146 -10.39 20.62 -4.72
C ARG A 146 -9.08 20.03 -4.28
N GLN A 147 -8.07 20.21 -5.11
CA GLN A 147 -6.71 20.16 -4.60
C GLN A 147 -6.65 21.21 -3.49
N ARG A 148 -6.86 20.80 -2.26
CA ARG A 148 -6.28 21.54 -1.16
C ARG A 148 -4.78 21.33 -1.33
N SER A 149 -4.20 22.21 -2.11
CA SER A 149 -2.80 22.51 -2.06
C SER A 149 -2.52 22.98 -0.63
N THR A 150 -2.38 22.08 0.29
CA THR A 150 -1.73 22.38 1.55
C THR A 150 -0.26 22.49 1.21
N MET A 151 0.12 23.69 0.75
CA MET A 151 1.49 24.11 0.81
C MET A 151 1.86 24.26 2.30
N PHE A 152 2.50 23.29 2.84
CA PHE A 152 3.32 23.42 4.02
C PHE A 152 4.60 22.61 3.80
#